data_98bb2af9b2eab63846e69cf439972bdb
#
_entry.id   98bb2af9b2eab63846e69cf439972bdb
#
_cell.length_a   1.000
_cell.length_b   1.000
_cell.length_c   1.000
_cell.angle_alpha   90.00
_cell.angle_beta   90.00
_cell.angle_gamma   90.00
#
_symmetry.space_group_name_H-M   'P 1'
#
loop_
_entity.id
_entity.type
_entity.pdbx_description
1 polymer ?
#
loop_
_entity_poly.entity_id
_entity_poly.type
_entity_poly.pdbx_seq_one_letter_code
_entity_poly.pdbx_strand_id
1 'polypeptide(L)'
;LTLLTFADSQGTSEQLWNGFKDSLLWTLYHKAADVLSGGTSFIRAEARQLELLAQEVTGLLPGTFSPEEIQAHFDHLPPRYFHIHSAKQILADLMLAHRFMHLQLAEEDKALEPVITWHNEPDRGYTSVHICTWDRAGLFSKIAGSLTAAGLNILTAQIFTRTDGIILDTFFVTDAKTGLLAHREE
;
A
#
# COMPACT_ATOMS: atom_id res chain seq x y z
N LEU A 1 25.37 -16.38 3.29
CA LEU A 1 23.97 -16.27 3.64
C LEU A 1 23.08 -16.75 2.49
N THR A 2 23.21 -16.22 1.28
CA THR A 2 22.37 -16.53 0.10
C THR A 2 22.31 -18.04 -0.20
N LEU A 3 23.47 -18.71 -0.28
CA LEU A 3 23.53 -20.16 -0.52
C LEU A 3 22.90 -20.95 0.63
N LEU A 4 23.05 -20.48 1.87
CA LEU A 4 22.46 -21.13 3.04
C LEU A 4 20.93 -21.03 3.03
N THR A 5 20.40 -19.85 2.70
CA THR A 5 18.94 -19.63 2.56
C THR A 5 18.34 -20.48 1.44
N PHE A 6 19.06 -20.63 0.32
CA PHE A 6 18.65 -21.50 -0.76
C PHE A 6 18.62 -22.97 -0.33
N ALA A 7 19.71 -23.43 0.29
CA ALA A 7 19.82 -24.81 0.74
C ALA A 7 18.78 -25.17 1.82
N ASP A 8 18.52 -24.27 2.77
CA ASP A 8 17.50 -24.44 3.80
C ASP A 8 16.10 -24.54 3.20
N SER A 9 15.77 -23.68 2.25
CA SER A 9 14.48 -23.73 1.54
C SER A 9 14.29 -25.03 0.76
N GLN A 10 15.33 -25.51 0.09
CA GLN A 10 15.30 -26.80 -0.64
C GLN A 10 15.19 -28.00 0.32
N GLY A 11 15.86 -27.93 1.47
CA GLY A 11 15.81 -29.00 2.49
C GLY A 11 14.46 -29.09 3.18
N THR A 12 13.68 -28.00 3.21
CA THR A 12 12.36 -27.97 3.84
C THR A 12 11.26 -28.52 2.92
N SER A 13 11.23 -28.11 1.66
CA SER A 13 10.30 -28.62 0.64
C SER A 13 10.72 -28.12 -0.75
N GLU A 14 10.66 -28.98 -1.74
CA GLU A 14 10.92 -28.63 -3.15
C GLU A 14 9.96 -27.58 -3.68
N GLN A 15 8.74 -27.47 -3.14
CA GLN A 15 7.72 -26.51 -3.54
C GLN A 15 7.90 -25.12 -2.92
N LEU A 16 8.74 -24.99 -1.87
CA LEU A 16 8.97 -23.70 -1.21
C LEU A 16 9.84 -22.76 -2.04
N TRP A 17 10.66 -23.28 -2.97
CA TRP A 17 11.47 -22.46 -3.85
C TRP A 17 10.77 -22.23 -5.20
N ASN A 18 10.56 -20.97 -5.53
CA ASN A 18 9.97 -20.56 -6.79
C ASN A 18 10.72 -19.37 -7.39
N GLY A 19 10.43 -19.04 -8.64
CA GLY A 19 11.10 -17.95 -9.35
C GLY A 19 10.98 -16.58 -8.67
N PHE A 20 9.91 -16.34 -7.90
CA PHE A 20 9.74 -15.12 -7.12
C PHE A 20 10.73 -15.05 -5.95
N LYS A 21 10.87 -16.12 -5.17
CA LYS A 21 11.83 -16.19 -4.06
C LYS A 21 13.27 -16.13 -4.54
N ASP A 22 13.55 -16.76 -5.68
CA ASP A 22 14.86 -16.70 -6.33
C ASP A 22 15.20 -15.26 -6.69
N SER A 23 14.31 -14.56 -7.37
CA SER A 23 14.47 -13.15 -7.74
C SER A 23 14.68 -12.24 -6.52
N LEU A 24 13.89 -12.45 -5.44
CA LEU A 24 14.06 -11.70 -4.19
C LEU A 24 15.42 -11.92 -3.55
N LEU A 25 15.89 -13.17 -3.49
CA LEU A 25 17.17 -13.50 -2.87
C LEU A 25 18.34 -12.91 -3.67
N TRP A 26 18.30 -12.99 -4.98
CA TRP A 26 19.31 -12.37 -5.85
C TRP A 26 19.29 -10.85 -5.77
N THR A 27 18.12 -10.24 -5.72
CA THR A 27 17.97 -8.80 -5.52
C THR A 27 18.58 -8.37 -4.19
N LEU A 28 18.29 -9.10 -3.11
CA LEU A 28 18.88 -8.83 -1.79
C LEU A 28 20.40 -9.00 -1.81
N TYR A 29 20.91 -10.06 -2.46
CA TYR A 29 22.34 -10.28 -2.58
C TYR A 29 23.05 -9.12 -3.29
N HIS A 30 22.55 -8.69 -4.44
CA HIS A 30 23.15 -7.60 -5.21
C HIS A 30 23.08 -6.27 -4.47
N LYS A 31 21.94 -5.96 -3.82
CA LYS A 31 21.79 -4.77 -2.98
C LYS A 31 22.81 -4.77 -1.82
N ALA A 32 22.90 -5.88 -1.10
CA ALA A 32 23.81 -6.01 0.02
C ALA A 32 25.29 -5.94 -0.43
N ALA A 33 25.64 -6.59 -1.53
CA ALA A 33 26.98 -6.57 -2.08
C ALA A 33 27.40 -5.16 -2.53
N ASP A 34 26.52 -4.40 -3.18
CA ASP A 34 26.76 -3.01 -3.59
C ASP A 34 27.02 -2.11 -2.37
N VAL A 35 26.15 -2.18 -1.37
CA VAL A 35 26.32 -1.41 -0.13
C VAL A 35 27.58 -1.78 0.63
N LEU A 36 27.88 -3.08 0.78
CA LEU A 36 29.07 -3.58 1.47
C LEU A 36 30.38 -3.23 0.74
N SER A 37 30.35 -3.10 -0.59
CA SER A 37 31.49 -2.64 -1.38
C SER A 37 31.69 -1.12 -1.36
N GLY A 38 30.86 -0.38 -0.61
CA GLY A 38 30.90 1.09 -0.55
C GLY A 38 30.26 1.77 -1.77
N GLY A 39 29.52 1.02 -2.58
CA GLY A 39 28.77 1.54 -3.73
C GLY A 39 27.54 2.34 -3.28
N THR A 40 27.28 3.45 -3.96
CA THR A 40 26.07 4.27 -3.77
C THR A 40 25.14 4.23 -4.99
N SER A 41 25.49 3.44 -5.98
CA SER A 41 24.77 3.35 -7.27
C SER A 41 23.31 2.92 -7.08
N PHE A 42 23.09 1.94 -6.22
CA PHE A 42 21.75 1.45 -5.91
C PHE A 42 20.90 2.51 -5.20
N ILE A 43 21.45 3.15 -4.16
CA ILE A 43 20.76 4.22 -3.40
C ILE A 43 20.38 5.37 -4.32
N ARG A 44 21.29 5.76 -5.24
CA ARG A 44 21.02 6.82 -6.23
C ARG A 44 19.97 6.40 -7.25
N ALA A 45 19.98 5.15 -7.69
CA ALA A 45 18.97 4.62 -8.62
C ALA A 45 17.58 4.59 -7.98
N GLU A 46 17.49 4.17 -6.72
CA GLU A 46 16.24 4.14 -5.94
C GLU A 46 15.69 5.55 -5.69
N ALA A 47 16.54 6.49 -5.30
CA ALA A 47 16.17 7.90 -5.14
C ALA A 47 15.65 8.52 -6.45
N ARG A 48 16.35 8.27 -7.56
CA ARG A 48 15.93 8.75 -8.88
C ARG A 48 14.61 8.15 -9.33
N GLN A 49 14.37 6.86 -9.04
CA GLN A 49 13.10 6.21 -9.36
C GLN A 49 11.94 6.82 -8.57
N LEU A 50 12.17 7.15 -7.29
CA LEU A 50 11.18 7.84 -6.46
C LEU A 50 10.88 9.25 -6.97
N GLU A 51 11.91 9.99 -7.39
CA GLU A 51 11.74 11.33 -8.00
C GLU A 51 10.90 11.26 -9.29
N LEU A 52 11.17 10.30 -10.17
CA LEU A 52 10.39 10.11 -11.40
C LEU A 52 8.94 9.75 -11.10
N LEU A 53 8.72 8.88 -10.13
CA LEU A 53 7.38 8.50 -9.67
C LEU A 53 6.63 9.72 -9.09
N ALA A 54 7.30 10.55 -8.29
CA ALA A 54 6.73 11.78 -7.74
C ALA A 54 6.37 12.78 -8.85
N GLN A 55 7.20 12.93 -9.88
CA GLN A 55 6.91 13.78 -11.04
C GLN A 55 5.71 13.24 -11.83
N GLU A 56 5.63 11.93 -12.04
CA GLU A 56 4.48 11.30 -12.72
C GLU A 56 3.19 11.53 -11.95
N VAL A 57 3.18 11.30 -10.62
CA VAL A 57 2.02 11.54 -9.77
C VAL A 57 1.61 13.01 -9.80
N THR A 58 2.58 13.93 -9.65
CA THR A 58 2.33 15.38 -9.70
C THR A 58 1.73 15.81 -11.05
N GLY A 59 2.19 15.24 -12.15
CA GLY A 59 1.64 15.51 -13.48
C GLY A 59 0.21 15.03 -13.71
N LEU A 60 -0.27 14.09 -12.90
CA LEU A 60 -1.63 13.57 -12.94
C LEU A 60 -2.59 14.30 -11.99
N LEU A 61 -2.07 15.09 -11.05
CA LEU A 61 -2.87 15.75 -10.03
C LEU A 61 -3.66 16.94 -10.58
N PRO A 62 -4.91 17.14 -10.12
CA PRO A 62 -5.62 18.41 -10.31
C PRO A 62 -4.85 19.56 -9.61
N GLY A 63 -4.92 20.77 -10.15
CA GLY A 63 -4.23 21.95 -9.61
C GLY A 63 -4.73 22.44 -8.22
N THR A 64 -5.53 21.66 -7.53
CA THR A 64 -6.08 21.96 -6.18
C THR A 64 -5.14 21.51 -5.04
N PHE A 65 -4.12 20.71 -5.36
CA PHE A 65 -3.18 20.19 -4.37
C PHE A 65 -2.02 21.17 -4.15
N SER A 66 -1.66 21.41 -2.90
CA SER A 66 -0.49 22.20 -2.59
C SER A 66 0.81 21.36 -2.76
N PRO A 67 1.95 21.99 -3.11
CA PRO A 67 3.23 21.28 -3.16
C PRO A 67 3.61 20.63 -1.83
N GLU A 68 3.26 21.27 -0.71
CA GLU A 68 3.54 20.79 0.64
C GLU A 68 2.76 19.52 0.96
N GLU A 69 1.52 19.42 0.50
CA GLU A 69 0.69 18.23 0.67
C GLU A 69 1.23 17.03 -0.12
N ILE A 70 1.66 17.27 -1.35
CA ILE A 70 2.29 16.25 -2.18
C ILE A 70 3.59 15.78 -1.52
N GLN A 71 4.44 16.72 -1.11
CA GLN A 71 5.70 16.42 -0.45
C GLN A 71 5.48 15.62 0.85
N ALA A 72 4.53 16.01 1.68
CA ALA A 72 4.18 15.31 2.90
C ALA A 72 3.75 13.86 2.64
N HIS A 73 3.04 13.59 1.54
CA HIS A 73 2.66 12.22 1.18
C HIS A 73 3.88 11.35 0.88
N PHE A 74 4.88 11.88 0.19
CA PHE A 74 6.11 11.16 -0.12
C PHE A 74 7.05 11.02 1.08
N ASP A 75 7.12 12.03 1.95
CA ASP A 75 8.02 12.04 3.11
C ASP A 75 7.53 11.15 4.27
N HIS A 76 6.22 11.01 4.43
CA HIS A 76 5.64 10.28 5.56
C HIS A 76 5.35 8.81 5.28
N LEU A 77 5.44 8.34 4.05
CA LEU A 77 5.21 6.95 3.70
C LEU A 77 6.53 6.15 3.61
N PRO A 78 6.51 4.88 4.03
CA PRO A 78 7.71 4.06 3.97
C PRO A 78 8.09 3.71 2.52
N PRO A 79 9.40 3.51 2.21
CA PRO A 79 9.85 3.16 0.86
C PRO A 79 9.11 1.97 0.23
N ARG A 80 8.75 0.97 1.05
CA ARG A 80 7.98 -0.19 0.60
C ARG A 80 6.66 0.18 -0.09
N TYR A 81 6.01 1.26 0.34
CA TYR A 81 4.78 1.74 -0.26
C TYR A 81 4.97 2.07 -1.75
N PHE A 82 6.02 2.81 -2.07
CA PHE A 82 6.32 3.24 -3.44
C PHE A 82 6.82 2.11 -4.35
N HIS A 83 7.29 0.99 -3.77
CA HIS A 83 7.71 -0.18 -4.54
C HIS A 83 6.55 -1.04 -5.03
N ILE A 84 5.39 -0.99 -4.36
CA ILE A 84 4.25 -1.86 -4.67
C ILE A 84 3.07 -1.12 -5.28
N HIS A 85 3.08 0.23 -5.26
CA HIS A 85 2.01 1.05 -5.83
C HIS A 85 2.45 1.71 -7.13
N SER A 86 1.55 1.68 -8.12
CA SER A 86 1.68 2.46 -9.36
C SER A 86 1.35 3.94 -9.09
N ALA A 87 1.77 4.83 -10.00
CA ALA A 87 1.44 6.26 -9.92
C ALA A 87 -0.07 6.52 -9.79
N LYS A 88 -0.91 5.72 -10.45
CA LYS A 88 -2.38 5.82 -10.35
C LYS A 88 -2.91 5.45 -8.97
N GLN A 89 -2.34 4.43 -8.34
CA GLN A 89 -2.72 4.04 -6.98
C GLN A 89 -2.28 5.09 -5.96
N ILE A 90 -1.05 5.61 -6.08
CA ILE A 90 -0.54 6.70 -5.25
C ILE A 90 -1.41 7.95 -5.40
N LEU A 91 -1.80 8.29 -6.64
CA LEU A 91 -2.74 9.39 -6.89
C LEU A 91 -4.07 9.18 -6.16
N ALA A 92 -4.66 7.99 -6.24
CA ALA A 92 -5.91 7.68 -5.56
C ALA A 92 -5.78 7.79 -4.03
N ASP A 93 -4.69 7.31 -3.46
CA ASP A 93 -4.42 7.41 -2.02
C ASP A 93 -4.17 8.86 -1.58
N LEU A 94 -3.48 9.65 -2.42
CA LEU A 94 -3.28 11.08 -2.16
C LEU A 94 -4.61 11.84 -2.19
N MET A 95 -5.49 11.55 -3.15
CA MET A 95 -6.84 12.12 -3.21
C MET A 95 -7.68 11.71 -1.99
N LEU A 96 -7.54 10.48 -1.54
CA LEU A 96 -8.23 9.99 -0.35
C LEU A 96 -7.76 10.71 0.91
N ALA A 97 -6.43 10.87 1.07
CA ALA A 97 -5.83 11.60 2.19
C ALA A 97 -6.22 13.09 2.17
N HIS A 98 -6.19 13.72 1.00
CA HIS A 98 -6.66 15.11 0.82
C HIS A 98 -8.11 15.27 1.28
N ARG A 99 -9.01 14.41 0.80
CA ARG A 99 -10.42 14.43 1.23
C ARG A 99 -10.55 14.23 2.73
N PHE A 100 -9.80 13.31 3.31
CA PHE A 100 -9.79 13.07 4.75
C PHE A 100 -9.37 14.31 5.52
N MET A 101 -8.26 14.96 5.16
CA MET A 101 -7.76 16.16 5.83
C MET A 101 -8.75 17.33 5.72
N HIS A 102 -9.37 17.53 4.56
CA HIS A 102 -10.38 18.57 4.38
C HIS A 102 -11.64 18.36 5.24
N LEU A 103 -12.08 17.11 5.40
CA LEU A 103 -13.20 16.80 6.30
C LEU A 103 -12.87 17.10 7.76
N GLN A 104 -11.61 16.79 8.17
CA GLN A 104 -11.15 17.09 9.55
C GLN A 104 -11.15 18.60 9.84
N LEU A 105 -10.84 19.44 8.86
CA LEU A 105 -10.80 20.89 9.01
C LEU A 105 -12.19 21.54 8.96
N ALA A 106 -13.15 20.92 8.28
CA ALA A 106 -14.47 21.48 8.07
C ALA A 106 -15.46 21.23 9.23
N GLU A 107 -15.32 20.10 9.93
CA GLU A 107 -16.29 19.66 10.93
C GLU A 107 -15.57 19.07 12.16
N GLU A 108 -15.50 19.83 13.28
CA GLU A 108 -14.86 19.39 14.53
C GLU A 108 -15.47 18.09 15.11
N ASP A 109 -16.76 17.88 14.92
CA ASP A 109 -17.48 16.69 15.41
C ASP A 109 -17.14 15.39 14.64
N LYS A 110 -16.54 15.49 13.44
CA LYS A 110 -16.21 14.37 12.59
C LYS A 110 -14.72 14.00 12.58
N ALA A 111 -13.96 14.51 13.52
CA ALA A 111 -12.50 14.35 13.61
C ALA A 111 -12.00 12.88 13.62
N LEU A 112 -12.87 11.91 13.79
CA LEU A 112 -12.53 10.48 13.80
C LEU A 112 -13.25 9.67 12.72
N GLU A 113 -14.03 10.30 11.84
CA GLU A 113 -14.71 9.61 10.76
C GLU A 113 -13.71 9.20 9.68
N PRO A 114 -13.70 7.92 9.26
CA PRO A 114 -12.85 7.48 8.17
C PRO A 114 -13.41 7.94 6.82
N VAL A 115 -12.53 8.21 5.87
CA VAL A 115 -12.92 8.29 4.46
C VAL A 115 -12.72 6.92 3.83
N ILE A 116 -13.77 6.38 3.21
CA ILE A 116 -13.78 5.06 2.61
C ILE A 116 -14.19 5.19 1.15
N THR A 117 -13.46 4.52 0.28
CA THR A 117 -13.83 4.33 -1.13
C THR A 117 -13.68 2.86 -1.50
N TRP A 118 -14.40 2.40 -2.51
CA TRP A 118 -14.27 1.03 -3.01
C TRP A 118 -14.33 1.01 -4.54
N HIS A 119 -13.67 0.01 -5.10
CA HIS A 119 -13.66 -0.24 -6.53
C HIS A 119 -13.80 -1.72 -6.81
N ASN A 120 -14.66 -2.06 -7.76
CA ASN A 120 -14.77 -3.41 -8.26
C ASN A 120 -13.65 -3.67 -9.26
N GLU A 121 -12.99 -4.82 -9.11
CA GLU A 121 -11.94 -5.33 -9.99
C GLU A 121 -12.45 -6.63 -10.68
N PRO A 122 -13.34 -6.54 -11.68
CA PRO A 122 -14.00 -7.71 -12.25
C PRO A 122 -13.00 -8.73 -12.83
N ASP A 123 -11.93 -8.24 -13.47
CA ASP A 123 -10.88 -9.08 -14.06
C ASP A 123 -10.10 -9.86 -13.01
N ARG A 124 -10.10 -9.39 -11.75
CA ARG A 124 -9.41 -9.99 -10.62
C ARG A 124 -10.33 -10.72 -9.66
N GLY A 125 -11.64 -10.55 -9.80
CA GLY A 125 -12.67 -11.22 -9.02
C GLY A 125 -12.80 -10.75 -7.57
N TYR A 126 -12.37 -9.53 -7.24
CA TYR A 126 -12.51 -8.96 -5.91
C TYR A 126 -12.93 -7.48 -5.95
N THR A 127 -13.34 -6.95 -4.81
CA THR A 127 -13.55 -5.52 -4.57
C THR A 127 -12.41 -4.99 -3.71
N SER A 128 -11.79 -3.88 -4.10
CA SER A 128 -10.82 -3.16 -3.27
C SER A 128 -11.54 -2.10 -2.43
N VAL A 129 -11.30 -2.10 -1.12
CA VAL A 129 -11.83 -1.12 -0.16
C VAL A 129 -10.65 -0.33 0.39
N HIS A 130 -10.63 0.98 0.11
CA HIS A 130 -9.58 1.89 0.54
C HIS A 130 -10.08 2.71 1.72
N ILE A 131 -9.30 2.78 2.79
CA ILE A 131 -9.66 3.43 4.05
C ILE A 131 -8.57 4.41 4.44
N CYS A 132 -8.95 5.66 4.73
CA CYS A 132 -8.09 6.68 5.28
C CYS A 132 -8.67 7.19 6.60
N THR A 133 -7.89 7.16 7.68
CA THR A 133 -8.25 7.68 9.00
C THR A 133 -7.01 7.85 9.87
N TRP A 134 -7.17 8.37 11.10
CA TRP A 134 -6.10 8.42 12.09
C TRP A 134 -5.79 7.03 12.65
N ASP A 135 -4.49 6.74 12.83
CA ASP A 135 -4.04 5.52 13.51
C ASP A 135 -4.45 5.53 15.00
N ARG A 136 -4.88 4.39 15.48
CA ARG A 136 -5.26 4.17 16.88
C ARG A 136 -5.22 2.70 17.26
N ALA A 137 -4.99 2.45 18.54
CA ALA A 137 -4.89 1.10 19.06
C ALA A 137 -6.11 0.22 18.69
N GLY A 138 -5.83 -0.94 18.09
CA GLY A 138 -6.84 -1.91 17.70
C GLY A 138 -7.64 -1.54 16.44
N LEU A 139 -7.25 -0.50 15.70
CA LEU A 139 -7.96 -0.04 14.50
C LEU A 139 -8.10 -1.15 13.45
N PHE A 140 -7.00 -1.83 13.12
CA PHE A 140 -7.02 -2.94 12.16
C PHE A 140 -8.05 -4.01 12.53
N SER A 141 -8.09 -4.42 13.80
CA SER A 141 -9.05 -5.42 14.27
C SER A 141 -10.50 -4.95 14.17
N LYS A 142 -10.75 -3.66 14.40
CA LYS A 142 -12.07 -3.04 14.27
C LYS A 142 -12.51 -3.00 12.79
N ILE A 143 -11.61 -2.59 11.89
CA ILE A 143 -11.90 -2.55 10.45
C ILE A 143 -12.17 -3.97 9.95
N ALA A 144 -11.27 -4.93 10.22
CA ALA A 144 -11.44 -6.31 9.79
C ALA A 144 -12.73 -6.94 10.36
N GLY A 145 -13.02 -6.68 11.63
CA GLY A 145 -14.26 -7.15 12.27
C GLY A 145 -15.51 -6.53 11.64
N SER A 146 -15.49 -5.24 11.30
CA SER A 146 -16.60 -4.57 10.62
C SER A 146 -16.86 -5.12 9.22
N LEU A 147 -15.80 -5.32 8.43
CA LEU A 147 -15.90 -5.93 7.10
C LEU A 147 -16.48 -7.35 7.18
N THR A 148 -15.99 -8.15 8.14
CA THR A 148 -16.50 -9.51 8.36
C THR A 148 -17.95 -9.49 8.81
N ALA A 149 -18.35 -8.60 9.72
CA ALA A 149 -19.72 -8.43 10.19
C ALA A 149 -20.67 -7.97 9.06
N ALA A 150 -20.16 -7.22 8.09
CA ALA A 150 -20.88 -6.84 6.88
C ALA A 150 -21.01 -7.98 5.85
N GLY A 151 -20.52 -9.19 6.15
CA GLY A 151 -20.59 -10.35 5.28
C GLY A 151 -19.54 -10.37 4.19
N LEU A 152 -18.42 -9.68 4.39
CA LEU A 152 -17.29 -9.66 3.47
C LEU A 152 -16.21 -10.65 3.91
N ASN A 153 -15.64 -11.36 2.96
CA ASN A 153 -14.47 -12.20 3.14
C ASN A 153 -13.22 -11.44 2.72
N ILE A 154 -12.27 -11.28 3.64
CA ILE A 154 -11.01 -10.57 3.40
C ILE A 154 -10.01 -11.55 2.78
N LEU A 155 -9.61 -11.31 1.53
CA LEU A 155 -8.62 -12.11 0.83
C LEU A 155 -7.20 -11.72 1.24
N THR A 156 -6.93 -10.42 1.28
CA THR A 156 -5.64 -9.84 1.69
C THR A 156 -5.82 -8.37 2.05
N ALA A 157 -4.81 -7.78 2.68
CA ALA A 157 -4.79 -6.37 2.99
C ALA A 157 -3.39 -5.77 2.79
N GLN A 158 -3.35 -4.51 2.38
CA GLN A 158 -2.16 -3.66 2.35
C GLN A 158 -2.33 -2.59 3.41
N ILE A 159 -1.46 -2.57 4.39
CA ILE A 159 -1.56 -1.71 5.57
C ILE A 159 -0.37 -0.77 5.59
N PHE A 160 -0.65 0.53 5.54
CA PHE A 160 0.37 1.58 5.56
C PHE A 160 -0.03 2.69 6.53
N THR A 161 0.84 2.96 7.48
CA THR A 161 0.71 4.10 8.39
C THR A 161 1.78 5.13 8.04
N ARG A 162 1.35 6.35 7.80
CA ARG A 162 2.22 7.51 7.64
C ARG A 162 2.84 7.89 8.99
N THR A 163 4.01 8.48 8.97
CA THR A 163 4.70 8.92 10.21
C THR A 163 3.97 10.04 10.95
N ASP A 164 3.03 10.74 10.29
CA ASP A 164 2.12 11.73 10.88
C ASP A 164 0.83 11.13 11.46
N GLY A 165 0.70 9.79 11.44
CA GLY A 165 -0.42 9.09 12.07
C GLY A 165 -1.64 8.86 11.17
N ILE A 166 -1.59 9.20 9.89
CA ILE A 166 -2.63 8.85 8.92
C ILE A 166 -2.40 7.42 8.42
N ILE A 167 -3.44 6.59 8.40
CA ILE A 167 -3.42 5.28 7.74
C ILE A 167 -3.96 5.36 6.32
N LEU A 168 -3.37 4.55 5.45
CA LEU A 168 -3.83 4.28 4.09
C LEU A 168 -3.91 2.77 3.92
N ASP A 169 -5.05 2.20 4.28
CA ASP A 169 -5.24 0.76 4.28
C ASP A 169 -6.12 0.34 3.10
N THR A 170 -5.72 -0.71 2.40
CA THR A 170 -6.50 -1.31 1.32
C THR A 170 -6.81 -2.75 1.65
N PHE A 171 -8.09 -3.10 1.69
CA PHE A 171 -8.60 -4.45 1.86
C PHE A 171 -9.14 -4.97 0.53
N PHE A 172 -8.73 -6.16 0.15
CA PHE A 172 -9.26 -6.86 -1.01
C PHE A 172 -10.27 -7.90 -0.53
N VAL A 173 -11.53 -7.70 -0.91
CA VAL A 173 -12.65 -8.45 -0.33
C VAL A 173 -13.54 -9.08 -1.40
N THR A 174 -14.24 -10.13 -1.00
CA THR A 174 -15.33 -10.73 -1.76
C THR A 174 -16.57 -10.85 -0.87
N ASP A 175 -17.74 -11.04 -1.44
CA ASP A 175 -18.93 -11.45 -0.69
C ASP A 175 -18.69 -12.82 -0.07
N ALA A 176 -18.91 -12.96 1.24
CA ALA A 176 -18.59 -14.18 1.96
C ALA A 176 -19.47 -15.40 1.59
N LYS A 177 -20.67 -15.15 1.03
CA LYS A 177 -21.62 -16.22 0.65
C LYS A 177 -21.39 -16.68 -0.77
N THR A 178 -21.14 -15.76 -1.69
CA THR A 178 -21.05 -16.05 -3.11
C THR A 178 -19.62 -16.20 -3.61
N GLY A 179 -18.65 -15.65 -2.89
CA GLY A 179 -17.25 -15.56 -3.33
C GLY A 179 -17.03 -14.59 -4.49
N LEU A 180 -18.05 -13.83 -4.88
CA LEU A 180 -18.00 -12.87 -5.99
C LEU A 180 -17.68 -11.46 -5.49
N LEU A 181 -17.74 -10.47 -6.40
CA LEU A 181 -17.58 -9.06 -6.06
C LEU A 181 -18.51 -8.65 -4.91
N ALA A 182 -18.00 -7.92 -3.95
CA ALA A 182 -18.72 -7.54 -2.74
C ALA A 182 -19.80 -6.50 -3.00
N HIS A 183 -19.63 -5.68 -4.04
CA HIS A 183 -20.58 -4.63 -4.44
C HIS A 183 -21.06 -4.90 -5.87
N ARG A 184 -22.35 -4.99 -6.04
CA ARG A 184 -22.99 -4.99 -7.36
C ARG A 184 -23.33 -3.54 -7.70
N GLU A 185 -22.91 -3.07 -8.85
CA GLU A 185 -23.48 -1.87 -9.44
C GLU A 185 -24.94 -2.21 -9.77
N GLU A 186 -25.89 -1.51 -9.15
CA GLU A 186 -27.29 -1.53 -9.54
C GLU A 186 -27.53 -0.60 -10.74
#